data_2df256011cd7912b3758259e8f50d556
#
_entry.id   2df256011cd7912b3758259e8f50d556
#
_cell.length_a   1.000
_cell.length_b   1.000
_cell.length_c   1.000
_cell.angle_alpha   90.00
_cell.angle_beta   90.00
_cell.angle_gamma   90.00
#
_symmetry.space_group_name_H-M   'P 1'
#
loop_
_entity.id
_entity.type
_entity.pdbx_description
1 polymer ?
#
loop_
_entity_poly.entity_id
_entity_poly.type
_entity_poly.pdbx_seq_one_letter_code
_entity_poly.pdbx_strand_id
1 'polypeptide(L)'
;MKKYIAILMAIACAAALLLTGCGQNNDPQPDPQPSRLTGSVATDGSTSMQKVINTLGEAFMNENKGITFTYNPTGSGSGIKAVQEGRCDIGLSSRALKAEEKEAGLKETVLAYDGIAIIVNPENPVSDLTLE
;
A
#
# COMPACT_ATOMS: atom_id res chain seq x y z
N MET A 1 49.52 61.39 7.59
CA MET A 1 49.61 60.06 6.92
C MET A 1 48.74 59.02 7.64
N LYS A 2 48.82 58.80 8.95
CA LYS A 2 48.03 57.75 9.63
C LYS A 2 46.49 57.89 9.49
N LYS A 3 45.94 59.11 9.43
CA LYS A 3 44.52 59.37 9.31
C LYS A 3 43.94 58.98 7.92
N TYR A 4 44.71 59.10 6.86
CA TYR A 4 44.27 58.76 5.51
C TYR A 4 44.33 57.25 5.25
N ILE A 5 45.21 56.53 5.96
CA ILE A 5 45.28 55.07 5.88
C ILE A 5 44.04 54.45 6.49
N ALA A 6 43.55 55.00 7.63
CA ALA A 6 42.32 54.50 8.28
C ALA A 6 41.07 54.70 7.40
N ILE A 7 40.99 55.82 6.69
CA ILE A 7 39.86 56.11 5.77
C ILE A 7 39.90 55.21 4.54
N LEU A 8 41.09 54.95 3.98
CA LEU A 8 41.25 54.02 2.85
C LEU A 8 40.90 52.58 3.23
N MET A 9 41.24 52.13 4.44
CA MET A 9 40.84 50.80 4.93
C MET A 9 39.33 50.68 5.15
N ALA A 10 38.67 51.74 5.66
CA ALA A 10 37.22 51.72 5.84
C ALA A 10 36.45 51.66 4.51
N ILE A 11 36.95 52.34 3.46
CA ILE A 11 36.33 52.28 2.13
C ILE A 11 36.55 50.93 1.47
N ALA A 12 37.72 50.30 1.65
CA ALA A 12 37.99 48.95 1.12
C ALA A 12 37.11 47.87 1.77
N CYS A 13 36.83 47.98 3.07
CA CYS A 13 35.90 47.05 3.77
C CYS A 13 34.43 47.25 3.32
N ALA A 14 34.01 48.50 3.07
CA ALA A 14 32.65 48.76 2.59
C ALA A 14 32.42 48.27 1.14
N ALA A 15 33.44 48.31 0.28
CA ALA A 15 33.36 47.77 -1.08
C ALA A 15 33.31 46.22 -1.12
N ALA A 16 33.93 45.53 -0.14
CA ALA A 16 33.90 44.07 -0.07
C ALA A 16 32.52 43.50 0.35
N LEU A 17 31.69 44.27 1.03
CA LEU A 17 30.34 43.87 1.45
C LEU A 17 29.28 43.95 0.37
N LEU A 18 29.56 44.58 -0.75
CA LEU A 18 28.62 44.72 -1.87
C LEU A 18 28.76 43.62 -2.93
N LEU A 19 29.73 42.71 -2.78
CA LEU A 19 30.00 41.61 -3.71
C LEU A 19 29.46 40.24 -3.23
N THR A 20 28.79 40.18 -2.08
CA THR A 20 27.97 39.01 -1.73
C THR A 20 26.62 39.11 -2.43
N GLY A 21 26.64 39.14 -3.76
CA GLY A 21 25.46 38.86 -4.57
C GLY A 21 25.01 37.44 -4.23
N CYS A 22 23.84 37.30 -3.60
CA CYS A 22 23.10 36.07 -3.56
C CYS A 22 22.97 35.55 -4.99
N GLY A 23 23.81 34.58 -5.35
CA GLY A 23 23.54 33.70 -6.46
C GLY A 23 22.30 32.91 -6.03
N GLN A 24 21.15 33.39 -6.50
CA GLN A 24 19.91 32.64 -6.45
C GLN A 24 20.12 31.51 -7.46
N ASN A 25 20.65 30.37 -6.96
CA ASN A 25 20.58 29.14 -7.69
C ASN A 25 19.11 28.83 -7.84
N ASN A 26 18.54 29.21 -8.95
CA ASN A 26 17.30 28.65 -9.47
C ASN A 26 17.63 27.23 -9.97
N ASP A 27 18.18 26.38 -9.12
CA ASP A 27 18.04 24.96 -9.31
C ASP A 27 16.53 24.68 -9.24
N PRO A 28 15.93 24.05 -10.26
CA PRO A 28 14.55 23.62 -10.17
C PRO A 28 14.47 22.78 -8.92
N GLN A 29 13.78 23.29 -7.88
CA GLN A 29 13.46 22.50 -6.69
C GLN A 29 12.76 21.26 -7.24
N PRO A 30 13.27 20.04 -7.00
CA PRO A 30 12.59 18.86 -7.49
C PRO A 30 11.16 18.95 -6.96
N ASP A 31 10.20 18.91 -7.89
CA ASP A 31 8.79 18.82 -7.55
C ASP A 31 8.66 17.81 -6.41
N PRO A 32 7.86 18.07 -5.37
CA PRO A 32 7.66 17.11 -4.28
C PRO A 32 7.16 15.82 -4.91
N GLN A 33 8.08 14.92 -5.16
CA GLN A 33 7.80 13.62 -5.72
C GLN A 33 6.81 12.98 -4.75
N PRO A 34 5.61 12.57 -5.19
CA PRO A 34 4.64 11.98 -4.29
C PRO A 34 5.35 10.90 -3.52
N SER A 35 5.25 10.95 -2.19
CA SER A 35 5.95 10.03 -1.29
C SER A 35 5.65 8.60 -1.76
N ARG A 36 6.63 7.94 -2.37
CA ARG A 36 6.47 6.57 -2.84
C ARG A 36 6.21 5.72 -1.61
N LEU A 37 5.04 5.11 -1.56
CA LEU A 37 4.72 4.12 -0.54
C LEU A 37 5.80 3.04 -0.56
N THR A 38 6.35 2.73 0.60
CA THR A 38 7.33 1.66 0.77
C THR A 38 6.92 0.78 1.95
N GLY A 39 7.16 -0.51 1.85
CA GLY A 39 6.83 -1.45 2.91
C GLY A 39 6.41 -2.81 2.38
N SER A 40 5.78 -3.60 3.25
CA SER A 40 5.24 -4.91 2.91
C SER A 40 3.80 -5.04 3.36
N VAL A 41 3.01 -5.79 2.61
CA VAL A 41 1.66 -6.21 2.95
C VAL A 41 1.65 -7.73 2.95
N ALA A 42 1.45 -8.34 4.12
CA ALA A 42 1.35 -9.78 4.28
C ALA A 42 -0.12 -10.20 4.36
N THR A 43 -0.52 -11.14 3.52
CA THR A 43 -1.88 -11.69 3.52
C THR A 43 -1.88 -13.20 3.71
N ASP A 44 -2.88 -13.72 4.38
CA ASP A 44 -3.03 -15.13 4.68
C ASP A 44 -4.50 -15.53 4.57
N GLY A 45 -4.81 -16.73 4.10
CA GLY A 45 -6.17 -17.26 4.21
C GLY A 45 -6.68 -18.08 3.03
N SER A 46 -7.89 -17.75 2.61
CA SER A 46 -8.74 -18.55 1.70
C SER A 46 -8.03 -18.97 0.41
N THR A 47 -7.89 -20.27 0.20
CA THR A 47 -7.32 -20.85 -1.02
C THR A 47 -8.17 -20.59 -2.27
N SER A 48 -9.48 -20.44 -2.12
CA SER A 48 -10.39 -20.12 -3.24
C SER A 48 -10.09 -18.73 -3.84
N MET A 49 -9.55 -17.81 -3.05
CA MET A 49 -9.22 -16.45 -3.49
C MET A 49 -7.86 -16.36 -4.18
N GLN A 50 -7.08 -17.43 -4.21
CA GLN A 50 -5.67 -17.41 -4.65
C GLN A 50 -5.46 -16.70 -5.99
N LYS A 51 -6.25 -17.06 -7.00
CA LYS A 51 -6.09 -16.49 -8.35
C LYS A 51 -6.35 -14.99 -8.38
N VAL A 52 -7.43 -14.57 -7.76
CA VAL A 52 -7.82 -13.15 -7.70
C VAL A 52 -6.82 -12.32 -6.90
N ILE A 53 -6.39 -12.83 -5.74
CA ILE A 53 -5.47 -12.13 -4.84
C ILE A 53 -4.07 -12.01 -5.45
N ASN A 54 -3.57 -13.05 -6.12
CA ASN A 54 -2.29 -12.96 -6.82
C ASN A 54 -2.34 -11.90 -7.92
N THR A 55 -3.40 -11.87 -8.73
CA THR A 55 -3.55 -10.86 -9.80
C THR A 55 -3.63 -9.45 -9.22
N LEU A 56 -4.41 -9.23 -8.15
CA LEU A 56 -4.50 -7.93 -7.49
C LEU A 56 -3.19 -7.51 -6.84
N GLY A 57 -2.48 -8.43 -6.20
CA GLY A 57 -1.18 -8.19 -5.58
C GLY A 57 -0.12 -7.78 -6.60
N GLU A 58 -0.07 -8.47 -7.74
CA GLU A 58 0.82 -8.12 -8.84
C GLU A 58 0.51 -6.73 -9.42
N ALA A 59 -0.77 -6.42 -9.66
CA ALA A 59 -1.20 -5.10 -10.13
C ALA A 59 -0.82 -4.01 -9.13
N PHE A 60 -1.08 -4.24 -7.85
CA PHE A 60 -0.75 -3.30 -6.77
C PHE A 60 0.76 -3.02 -6.68
N MET A 61 1.61 -4.06 -6.74
CA MET A 61 3.08 -3.90 -6.77
C MET A 61 3.57 -3.22 -8.04
N ASN A 62 2.87 -3.40 -9.16
CA ASN A 62 3.22 -2.71 -10.40
C ASN A 62 3.00 -1.20 -10.33
N GLU A 63 1.94 -0.77 -9.67
CA GLU A 63 1.63 0.65 -9.42
C GLU A 63 2.46 1.23 -8.27
N ASN A 64 2.83 0.41 -7.30
CA ASN A 64 3.53 0.81 -6.07
C ASN A 64 4.89 0.10 -5.94
N LYS A 65 5.88 0.50 -6.71
CA LYS A 65 7.20 -0.16 -6.82
C LYS A 65 7.99 -0.29 -5.51
N GLY A 66 7.59 0.44 -4.47
CA GLY A 66 8.20 0.35 -3.14
C GLY A 66 7.50 -0.64 -2.21
N ILE A 67 6.40 -1.27 -2.64
CA ILE A 67 5.63 -2.21 -1.83
C ILE A 67 5.93 -3.65 -2.24
N THR A 68 6.09 -4.52 -1.24
CA THR A 68 6.09 -5.97 -1.42
C THR A 68 4.75 -6.52 -0.93
N PHE A 69 4.07 -7.29 -1.75
CA PHE A 69 2.84 -7.99 -1.39
C PHE A 69 3.09 -9.49 -1.33
N THR A 70 2.63 -10.14 -0.25
CA THR A 70 2.75 -11.60 -0.09
C THR A 70 1.39 -12.21 0.25
N TYR A 71 1.14 -13.41 -0.27
CA TYR A 71 -0.06 -14.17 0.00
C TYR A 71 0.27 -15.63 0.35
N ASN A 72 -0.30 -16.10 1.45
CA ASN A 72 -0.14 -17.45 1.95
C ASN A 72 -1.51 -18.18 1.97
N PRO A 73 -1.76 -19.15 1.07
CA PRO A 73 -3.06 -19.83 0.95
C PRO A 73 -3.24 -20.94 2.00
N THR A 74 -3.65 -20.61 3.20
CA THR A 74 -3.79 -21.55 4.34
C THR A 74 -5.24 -21.95 4.66
N GLY A 75 -6.21 -21.28 4.00
CA GLY A 75 -7.65 -21.45 4.25
C GLY A 75 -8.25 -20.34 5.11
N SER A 76 -9.56 -20.10 4.93
CA SER A 76 -10.28 -18.97 5.56
C SER A 76 -10.13 -18.90 7.07
N GLY A 77 -10.27 -20.04 7.77
CA GLY A 77 -10.14 -20.08 9.24
C GLY A 77 -8.75 -19.71 9.73
N SER A 78 -7.70 -20.19 9.02
CA SER A 78 -6.30 -19.87 9.35
C SER A 78 -5.99 -18.40 9.09
N GLY A 79 -6.49 -17.83 7.99
CA GLY A 79 -6.31 -16.42 7.69
C GLY A 79 -6.99 -15.49 8.70
N ILE A 80 -8.22 -15.80 9.10
CA ILE A 80 -8.91 -15.05 10.15
C ILE A 80 -8.12 -15.08 11.46
N LYS A 81 -7.64 -16.27 11.85
CA LYS A 81 -6.82 -16.42 13.06
C LYS A 81 -5.48 -15.70 12.93
N ALA A 82 -4.84 -15.73 11.75
CA ALA A 82 -3.58 -15.07 11.51
C ALA A 82 -3.68 -13.54 11.69
N VAL A 83 -4.74 -12.90 11.17
CA VAL A 83 -4.95 -11.47 11.36
C VAL A 83 -5.33 -11.11 12.78
N GLN A 84 -6.12 -11.95 13.49
CA GLN A 84 -6.41 -11.75 14.90
C GLN A 84 -5.16 -11.78 15.79
N GLU A 85 -4.21 -12.62 15.45
CA GLU A 85 -2.93 -12.76 16.17
C GLU A 85 -1.85 -11.78 15.69
N GLY A 86 -2.15 -10.91 14.74
CA GLY A 86 -1.19 -9.95 14.18
C GLY A 86 -0.05 -10.59 13.36
N ARG A 87 -0.26 -11.81 12.85
CA ARG A 87 0.72 -12.54 12.02
C ARG A 87 0.67 -12.14 10.54
N CYS A 88 -0.41 -11.49 10.11
CA CYS A 88 -0.55 -10.88 8.79
C CYS A 88 -1.37 -9.60 8.90
N ASP A 89 -1.29 -8.76 7.87
CA ASP A 89 -1.98 -7.48 7.80
C ASP A 89 -3.43 -7.63 7.34
N ILE A 90 -3.69 -8.61 6.45
CA ILE A 90 -5.01 -8.87 5.88
C ILE A 90 -5.31 -10.37 5.92
N GLY A 91 -6.39 -10.73 6.61
CA GLY A 91 -6.94 -12.09 6.58
C GLY A 91 -7.92 -12.23 5.41
N LEU A 92 -7.77 -13.27 4.62
CA LEU A 92 -8.60 -13.57 3.45
C LEU A 92 -9.59 -14.68 3.76
N SER A 93 -10.86 -14.43 3.49
CA SER A 93 -11.95 -15.39 3.78
C SER A 93 -12.93 -15.50 2.61
N SER A 94 -13.31 -16.72 2.26
CA SER A 94 -14.38 -17.02 1.31
C SER A 94 -15.74 -17.21 1.99
N ARG A 95 -15.87 -16.83 3.26
CA ARG A 95 -17.12 -16.80 4.02
C ARG A 95 -17.22 -15.53 4.86
N ALA A 96 -18.43 -15.18 5.27
CA ALA A 96 -18.62 -14.11 6.24
C ALA A 96 -17.94 -14.42 7.58
N LEU A 97 -17.60 -13.38 8.32
CA LEU A 97 -17.10 -13.49 9.68
C LEU A 97 -18.23 -13.98 10.60
N LYS A 98 -17.92 -14.88 11.51
CA LYS A 98 -18.81 -15.29 12.59
C LYS A 98 -18.98 -14.18 13.63
N ALA A 99 -19.99 -14.29 14.48
CA ALA A 99 -20.26 -13.28 15.51
C ALA A 99 -19.04 -13.06 16.43
N GLU A 100 -18.44 -14.13 16.93
CA GLU A 100 -17.26 -14.07 17.79
C GLU A 100 -16.02 -13.46 17.11
N GLU A 101 -15.89 -13.64 15.79
CA GLU A 101 -14.79 -13.04 15.01
C GLU A 101 -14.98 -11.53 14.83
N LYS A 102 -16.22 -11.06 14.69
CA LYS A 102 -16.59 -9.64 14.64
C LYS A 102 -16.42 -8.98 16.01
N GLU A 103 -16.84 -9.65 17.08
CA GLU A 103 -16.67 -9.17 18.46
C GLU A 103 -15.19 -9.04 18.85
N ALA A 104 -14.30 -9.82 18.24
CA ALA A 104 -12.85 -9.68 18.39
C ALA A 104 -12.26 -8.43 17.69
N GLY A 105 -13.10 -7.56 17.10
CA GLY A 105 -12.69 -6.29 16.52
C GLY A 105 -12.22 -6.37 15.05
N LEU A 106 -12.42 -7.50 14.39
CA LEU A 106 -12.09 -7.61 12.96
C LEU A 106 -13.05 -6.79 12.10
N LYS A 107 -12.48 -6.03 11.15
CA LYS A 107 -13.24 -5.30 10.13
C LYS A 107 -13.39 -6.16 8.88
N GLU A 108 -14.62 -6.45 8.48
CA GLU A 108 -14.95 -7.15 7.24
C GLU A 108 -15.07 -6.17 6.07
N THR A 109 -14.43 -6.51 4.96
CA THR A 109 -14.58 -5.79 3.69
C THR A 109 -14.87 -6.81 2.60
N VAL A 110 -16.03 -6.72 1.97
CA VAL A 110 -16.41 -7.61 0.85
C VAL A 110 -15.65 -7.19 -0.40
N LEU A 111 -14.87 -8.10 -0.93
CA LEU A 111 -14.08 -7.88 -2.15
C LEU A 111 -14.88 -8.20 -3.41
N ALA A 112 -15.60 -9.34 -3.41
CA ALA A 112 -16.41 -9.84 -4.52
C ALA A 112 -17.45 -10.84 -4.01
N TYR A 113 -18.46 -11.10 -4.82
CA TYR A 113 -19.39 -12.20 -4.62
C TYR A 113 -19.01 -13.35 -5.55
N ASP A 114 -19.04 -14.56 -5.03
CA ASP A 114 -18.83 -15.80 -5.78
C ASP A 114 -20.15 -16.55 -5.93
N GLY A 115 -20.30 -17.29 -7.02
CA GLY A 115 -21.48 -18.08 -7.30
C GLY A 115 -21.09 -19.52 -7.65
N ILE A 116 -21.79 -20.47 -7.06
CA ILE A 116 -21.66 -21.90 -7.38
C ILE A 116 -22.84 -22.28 -8.30
N ALA A 117 -22.52 -22.76 -9.48
CA ALA A 117 -23.52 -23.31 -10.43
C ALA A 117 -23.37 -24.82 -10.52
N ILE A 118 -24.48 -25.53 -10.36
CA ILE A 118 -24.53 -26.96 -10.63
C ILE A 118 -24.84 -27.14 -12.12
N ILE A 119 -23.94 -27.78 -12.82
CA ILE A 119 -24.12 -28.11 -14.24
C ILE A 119 -24.34 -29.59 -14.41
N VAL A 120 -25.27 -29.96 -15.26
CA VAL A 120 -25.61 -31.34 -15.58
C VAL A 120 -25.47 -31.57 -17.08
N ASN A 121 -25.37 -32.84 -17.46
CA ASN A 121 -25.42 -33.22 -18.89
C ASN A 121 -26.77 -32.75 -19.50
N PRO A 122 -26.79 -32.21 -20.75
CA PRO A 122 -28.02 -31.81 -21.41
C PRO A 122 -29.10 -32.90 -21.51
N GLU A 123 -28.71 -34.17 -21.51
CA GLU A 123 -29.64 -35.30 -21.53
C GLU A 123 -30.15 -35.71 -20.13
N ASN A 124 -29.69 -35.04 -19.10
CA ASN A 124 -30.16 -35.29 -17.73
C ASN A 124 -31.62 -34.82 -17.58
N PRO A 125 -32.55 -35.69 -17.14
CA PRO A 125 -33.95 -35.31 -17.01
C PRO A 125 -34.25 -34.39 -15.81
N VAL A 126 -33.29 -34.14 -14.91
CA VAL A 126 -33.44 -33.25 -13.77
C VAL A 126 -33.45 -31.81 -14.21
N SER A 127 -34.56 -31.12 -14.03
CA SER A 127 -34.74 -29.72 -14.42
C SER A 127 -34.68 -28.75 -13.23
N ASP A 128 -34.82 -29.25 -12.01
CA ASP A 128 -34.82 -28.45 -10.79
C ASP A 128 -34.29 -29.25 -9.61
N LEU A 129 -33.65 -28.55 -8.67
CA LEU A 129 -33.14 -29.09 -7.40
C LEU A 129 -33.46 -28.13 -6.30
N THR A 130 -34.03 -28.61 -5.21
CA THR A 130 -34.27 -27.84 -3.98
C THR A 130 -33.02 -27.83 -3.11
N LEU A 131 -32.79 -26.73 -2.41
CA LEU A 131 -31.81 -26.62 -1.33
C LEU A 131 -32.54 -27.02 -0.03
N GLU A 132 -32.21 -28.18 0.51
CA GLU A 132 -32.62 -28.63 1.85
C GLU A 132 -31.41 -28.69 2.78
#